data_4b633e74766f144ae1f7114c352d0100
#
_entry.id   4b633e74766f144ae1f7114c352d0100
#
_cell.length_a   1.000
_cell.length_b   1.000
_cell.length_c   1.000
_cell.angle_alpha   90.00
_cell.angle_beta   90.00
_cell.angle_gamma   90.00
#
_symmetry.space_group_name_H-M   'P 1'
#
loop_
_entity.id
_entity.type
_entity.pdbx_description
1 polymer ?
#
loop_
_entity_poly.entity_id
_entity_poly.type
_entity_poly.pdbx_seq_one_letter_code
_entity_poly.pdbx_strand_id
1 'polypeptide(L)'
;IRAFSDPLQHRGVPETLSVLLALIIIIALLSGFGYLFGHSLSTQFDNLGSRLTDAYNMARQWLASQPFGKAILSSTPDIQSYVGQALTVAFGAIGVITNLVLVIVGGIYLALDPGLYARGTSKLFPKKHSGRVLEALRESGAVLRRYLAAQLITMTAVGSLVYIGMMIVDIPSAGALGLISALTNFIPLIGPFIGAVPGILIAFADDPHKIIWAALVYLVAQQIEGNVLTPIVQRHAVAIPPAVLIFALGAMGTLFGTIGIVLAAPITVVVYTLVADLWSRETLG
;
A
#
# COMPACT_ATOMS: atom_id res chain seq x y z
N ILE A 1 -9.64 -9.46 -8.68
CA ILE A 1 -10.49 -10.03 -9.74
C ILE A 1 -11.61 -10.84 -9.10
N ARG A 2 -11.34 -11.84 -8.25
CA ARG A 2 -12.38 -12.69 -7.63
C ARG A 2 -13.41 -11.93 -6.79
N ALA A 3 -13.05 -10.86 -6.13
CA ALA A 3 -14.01 -10.01 -5.41
C ALA A 3 -15.14 -9.46 -6.32
N PHE A 4 -14.85 -9.29 -7.61
CA PHE A 4 -15.83 -8.84 -8.61
C PHE A 4 -16.45 -10.01 -9.40
N SER A 5 -15.74 -11.14 -9.54
CA SER A 5 -16.26 -12.30 -10.30
C SER A 5 -17.21 -13.18 -9.48
N ASP A 6 -16.97 -13.32 -8.16
CA ASP A 6 -17.80 -14.18 -7.30
C ASP A 6 -19.30 -13.77 -7.30
N PRO A 7 -19.67 -12.46 -7.22
CA PRO A 7 -21.07 -12.05 -7.33
C PRO A 7 -21.72 -12.36 -8.69
N LEU A 8 -20.90 -12.36 -9.76
CA LEU A 8 -21.37 -12.70 -11.11
C LEU A 8 -21.61 -14.20 -11.27
N GLN A 9 -20.74 -15.02 -10.68
CA GLN A 9 -20.91 -16.48 -10.65
C GLN A 9 -22.17 -16.90 -9.87
N HIS A 10 -22.46 -16.24 -8.75
CA HIS A 10 -23.71 -16.47 -8.00
C HIS A 10 -24.97 -16.14 -8.82
N ARG A 11 -24.86 -15.36 -9.88
CA ARG A 11 -25.96 -15.05 -10.83
C ARG A 11 -25.98 -15.97 -12.05
N GLY A 12 -25.21 -17.07 -12.04
CA GLY A 12 -25.23 -18.09 -13.10
C GLY A 12 -24.29 -17.83 -14.28
N VAL A 13 -23.39 -16.84 -14.19
CA VAL A 13 -22.39 -16.57 -15.24
C VAL A 13 -21.26 -17.61 -15.14
N PRO A 14 -20.83 -18.25 -16.25
CA PRO A 14 -19.70 -19.19 -16.27
C PRO A 14 -18.44 -18.57 -15.68
N GLU A 15 -17.63 -19.37 -14.96
CA GLU A 15 -16.45 -18.89 -14.23
C GLU A 15 -15.48 -18.08 -15.10
N THR A 16 -15.18 -18.57 -16.31
CA THR A 16 -14.30 -17.88 -17.26
C THR A 16 -14.85 -16.51 -17.67
N LEU A 17 -16.15 -16.44 -17.95
CA LEU A 17 -16.82 -15.21 -18.39
C LEU A 17 -16.90 -14.18 -17.24
N SER A 18 -17.16 -14.65 -16.02
CA SER A 18 -17.19 -13.77 -14.83
C SER A 18 -15.82 -13.17 -14.51
N VAL A 19 -14.73 -13.92 -14.71
CA VAL A 19 -13.36 -13.41 -14.53
C VAL A 19 -13.01 -12.39 -15.61
N LEU A 20 -13.38 -12.64 -16.88
CA LEU A 20 -13.17 -11.69 -17.98
C LEU A 20 -13.99 -10.39 -17.76
N LEU A 21 -15.25 -10.50 -17.37
CA LEU A 21 -16.09 -9.34 -17.06
C LEU A 21 -15.55 -8.55 -15.87
N ALA A 22 -15.12 -9.22 -14.80
CA ALA A 22 -14.48 -8.56 -13.65
C ALA A 22 -13.20 -7.81 -14.07
N LEU A 23 -12.39 -8.39 -14.96
CA LEU A 23 -11.20 -7.75 -15.51
C LEU A 23 -11.57 -6.51 -16.32
N ILE A 24 -12.54 -6.62 -17.23
CA ILE A 24 -13.03 -5.49 -18.03
C ILE A 24 -13.55 -4.37 -17.13
N ILE A 25 -14.32 -4.71 -16.09
CA ILE A 25 -14.83 -3.72 -15.13
C ILE A 25 -13.68 -3.02 -14.41
N ILE A 26 -12.68 -3.77 -13.94
CA ILE A 26 -11.51 -3.19 -13.27
C ILE A 26 -10.73 -2.28 -14.22
N ILE A 27 -10.48 -2.71 -15.45
CA ILE A 27 -9.79 -1.90 -16.47
C ILE A 27 -10.62 -0.65 -16.80
N ALA A 28 -11.94 -0.79 -16.98
CA ALA A 28 -12.83 0.34 -17.27
C ALA A 28 -12.88 1.34 -16.11
N LEU A 29 -12.92 0.88 -14.87
CA LEU A 29 -12.85 1.72 -13.67
C LEU A 29 -11.51 2.45 -13.57
N LEU A 30 -10.40 1.74 -13.75
CA LEU A 30 -9.05 2.33 -13.72
C LEU A 30 -8.85 3.32 -14.86
N SER A 31 -9.30 2.98 -16.08
CA SER A 31 -9.22 3.87 -17.25
C SER A 31 -10.14 5.06 -17.09
N GLY A 32 -11.36 4.88 -16.59
CA GLY A 32 -12.30 5.95 -16.31
C GLY A 32 -11.77 6.90 -15.23
N PHE A 33 -11.22 6.36 -14.15
CA PHE A 33 -10.56 7.14 -13.11
C PHE A 33 -9.34 7.90 -13.68
N GLY A 34 -8.48 7.19 -14.46
CA GLY A 34 -7.34 7.80 -15.13
C GLY A 34 -7.74 8.89 -16.11
N TYR A 35 -8.83 8.72 -16.84
CA TYR A 35 -9.34 9.75 -17.78
C TYR A 35 -9.94 10.96 -17.04
N LEU A 36 -10.78 10.74 -16.03
CA LEU A 36 -11.47 11.81 -15.31
C LEU A 36 -10.50 12.62 -14.42
N PHE A 37 -9.55 11.95 -13.81
CA PHE A 37 -8.62 12.56 -12.84
C PHE A 37 -7.20 12.70 -13.38
N GLY A 38 -6.83 11.97 -14.44
CA GLY A 38 -5.44 11.88 -14.93
C GLY A 38 -4.87 13.21 -15.34
N HIS A 39 -5.64 14.06 -16.00
CA HIS A 39 -5.17 15.40 -16.40
C HIS A 39 -4.97 16.30 -15.18
N SER A 40 -5.92 16.32 -14.25
CA SER A 40 -5.80 17.09 -13.01
C SER A 40 -4.70 16.54 -12.10
N LEU A 41 -4.55 15.22 -12.05
CA LEU A 41 -3.49 14.59 -11.28
C LEU A 41 -2.12 14.76 -11.93
N SER A 42 -1.97 14.61 -13.25
CA SER A 42 -0.69 14.81 -13.91
C SER A 42 -0.14 16.23 -13.71
N THR A 43 -0.98 17.25 -13.88
CA THR A 43 -0.58 18.63 -13.59
C THR A 43 -0.24 18.87 -12.12
N GLN A 44 -0.96 18.22 -11.21
CA GLN A 44 -0.65 18.29 -9.78
C GLN A 44 0.66 17.57 -9.45
N PHE A 45 0.95 16.42 -10.09
CA PHE A 45 2.21 15.68 -9.90
C PHE A 45 3.41 16.41 -10.50
N ASP A 46 3.27 17.01 -11.69
CA ASP A 46 4.33 17.81 -12.31
C ASP A 46 4.67 19.03 -11.43
N ASN A 47 3.65 19.72 -10.93
CA ASN A 47 3.81 20.82 -9.98
C ASN A 47 4.35 20.35 -8.62
N LEU A 48 3.99 19.14 -8.19
CA LEU A 48 4.44 18.56 -6.92
C LEU A 48 5.95 18.35 -6.91
N GLY A 49 6.52 17.81 -7.98
CA GLY A 49 7.95 17.55 -8.10
C GLY A 49 8.79 18.83 -7.97
N SER A 50 8.41 19.90 -8.68
CA SER A 50 9.08 21.20 -8.58
C SER A 50 8.90 21.83 -7.19
N ARG A 51 7.68 21.85 -6.66
CA ARG A 51 7.36 22.39 -5.33
C ARG A 51 8.08 21.65 -4.20
N LEU A 52 8.25 20.33 -4.30
CA LEU A 52 9.00 19.55 -3.29
C LEU A 52 10.49 19.91 -3.29
N THR A 53 11.07 20.14 -4.46
CA THR A 53 12.47 20.61 -4.56
C THR A 53 12.63 21.99 -3.93
N ASP A 54 11.72 22.90 -4.22
CA ASP A 54 11.73 24.25 -3.67
C ASP A 54 11.49 24.21 -2.16
N ALA A 55 10.51 23.44 -1.71
CA ALA A 55 10.18 23.24 -0.30
C ALA A 55 11.36 22.71 0.50
N TYR A 56 12.04 21.70 -0.05
CA TYR A 56 13.25 21.14 0.57
C TYR A 56 14.35 22.20 0.70
N ASN A 57 14.61 22.98 -0.36
CA ASN A 57 15.61 24.03 -0.34
C ASN A 57 15.28 25.13 0.66
N MET A 58 14.02 25.56 0.73
CA MET A 58 13.52 26.52 1.74
C MET A 58 13.68 25.98 3.16
N ALA A 59 13.26 24.72 3.40
CA ALA A 59 13.39 24.10 4.71
C ALA A 59 14.86 24.00 5.16
N ARG A 60 15.75 23.63 4.25
CA ARG A 60 17.19 23.58 4.48
C ARG A 60 17.78 24.97 4.79
N GLN A 61 17.42 26.00 4.05
CA GLN A 61 17.88 27.37 4.27
C GLN A 61 17.35 27.91 5.62
N TRP A 62 16.06 27.66 5.89
CA TRP A 62 15.48 28.05 7.18
C TRP A 62 16.19 27.33 8.34
N LEU A 63 16.43 26.03 8.24
CA LEU A 63 17.14 25.28 9.25
C LEU A 63 18.58 25.79 9.44
N ALA A 64 19.28 26.09 8.33
CA ALA A 64 20.64 26.66 8.38
C ALA A 64 20.71 28.04 9.06
N SER A 65 19.61 28.80 9.04
CA SER A 65 19.52 30.11 9.72
C SER A 65 19.32 30.00 11.24
N GLN A 66 18.91 28.82 11.73
CA GLN A 66 18.69 28.61 13.16
C GLN A 66 19.99 28.26 13.90
N PRO A 67 20.18 28.68 15.18
CA PRO A 67 21.38 28.41 15.96
C PRO A 67 21.73 26.91 16.06
N PHE A 68 20.71 26.05 16.16
CA PHE A 68 20.84 24.59 16.25
C PHE A 68 20.87 23.89 14.87
N GLY A 69 20.47 24.58 13.83
CA GLY A 69 20.26 24.01 12.50
C GLY A 69 21.56 23.56 11.83
N LYS A 70 22.66 24.30 12.05
CA LYS A 70 23.99 23.90 11.56
C LYS A 70 24.47 22.59 12.18
N ALA A 71 24.21 22.37 13.46
CA ALA A 71 24.58 21.12 14.14
C ALA A 71 23.74 19.94 13.61
N ILE A 72 22.46 20.13 13.35
CA ILE A 72 21.60 19.11 12.75
C ILE A 72 22.05 18.78 11.33
N LEU A 73 22.28 19.81 10.49
CA LEU A 73 22.71 19.62 9.11
C LEU A 73 24.10 18.98 8.96
N SER A 74 25.00 19.19 9.94
CA SER A 74 26.33 18.58 9.94
C SER A 74 26.36 17.17 10.51
N SER A 75 25.43 16.82 11.36
CA SER A 75 25.36 15.49 12.03
C SER A 75 24.40 14.51 11.34
N THR A 76 23.55 14.97 10.44
CA THR A 76 22.69 14.07 9.67
C THR A 76 23.35 13.73 8.34
N PRO A 77 23.49 12.42 8.01
CA PRO A 77 23.83 12.03 6.64
C PRO A 77 22.73 12.55 5.72
N ASP A 78 23.13 13.03 4.59
CA ASP A 78 22.39 13.60 3.47
C ASP A 78 20.84 13.38 3.52
N ILE A 79 20.14 14.25 4.24
CA ILE A 79 18.66 14.23 4.33
C ILE A 79 18.06 14.23 2.93
N GLN A 80 18.76 14.83 1.94
CA GLN A 80 18.36 14.83 0.55
C GLN A 80 18.24 13.40 -0.02
N SER A 81 19.14 12.50 0.39
CA SER A 81 19.07 11.10 -0.02
C SER A 81 17.86 10.38 0.59
N TYR A 82 17.50 10.66 1.82
CA TYR A 82 16.34 10.06 2.48
C TYR A 82 15.01 10.61 1.95
N VAL A 83 14.92 11.92 1.74
CA VAL A 83 13.75 12.54 1.08
C VAL A 83 13.66 12.04 -0.36
N GLY A 84 14.76 11.98 -1.09
CA GLY A 84 14.83 11.40 -2.43
C GLY A 84 14.40 9.92 -2.46
N GLN A 85 14.83 9.11 -1.49
CA GLN A 85 14.41 7.71 -1.38
C GLN A 85 12.93 7.59 -1.03
N ALA A 86 12.41 8.39 -0.08
CA ALA A 86 10.99 8.40 0.25
C ALA A 86 10.13 8.78 -0.96
N LEU A 87 10.55 9.79 -1.72
CA LEU A 87 9.92 10.18 -2.98
C LEU A 87 10.06 9.09 -4.05
N THR A 88 11.23 8.46 -4.16
CA THR A 88 11.46 7.34 -5.10
C THR A 88 10.56 6.15 -4.74
N VAL A 89 10.34 5.87 -3.48
CA VAL A 89 9.38 4.83 -3.03
C VAL A 89 7.95 5.25 -3.37
N ALA A 90 7.58 6.51 -3.08
CA ALA A 90 6.25 7.04 -3.37
C ALA A 90 5.95 7.09 -4.88
N PHE A 91 6.92 7.57 -5.69
CA PHE A 91 6.79 7.64 -7.16
C PHE A 91 7.18 6.32 -7.85
N GLY A 92 8.05 5.51 -7.26
CA GLY A 92 8.43 4.19 -7.77
C GLY A 92 7.27 3.22 -7.76
N ALA A 93 6.33 3.36 -6.83
CA ALA A 93 5.06 2.64 -6.86
C ALA A 93 4.25 2.97 -8.13
N ILE A 94 4.39 4.18 -8.66
CA ILE A 94 3.80 4.59 -9.96
C ILE A 94 4.59 4.00 -11.14
N GLY A 95 5.93 3.92 -11.05
CA GLY A 95 6.82 3.34 -12.08
C GLY A 95 6.73 1.81 -12.23
N VAL A 96 6.25 1.11 -11.20
CA VAL A 96 5.94 -0.34 -11.26
C VAL A 96 4.85 -0.66 -12.29
N ILE A 97 4.07 0.34 -12.71
CA ILE A 97 3.06 0.20 -13.77
C ILE A 97 3.67 -0.31 -15.10
N THR A 98 4.93 -0.02 -15.38
CA THR A 98 5.59 -0.43 -16.63
C THR A 98 5.90 -1.94 -16.69
N ASN A 99 6.16 -2.59 -15.54
CA ASN A 99 6.33 -4.05 -15.45
C ASN A 99 5.01 -4.79 -15.20
N LEU A 100 3.91 -4.05 -15.24
CA LEU A 100 2.58 -4.54 -14.86
C LEU A 100 2.04 -5.61 -15.83
N VAL A 101 2.48 -5.60 -17.10
CA VAL A 101 1.97 -6.55 -18.11
C VAL A 101 2.22 -8.00 -17.69
N LEU A 102 3.43 -8.32 -17.23
CA LEU A 102 3.80 -9.67 -16.83
C LEU A 102 3.06 -10.07 -15.54
N VAL A 103 2.94 -9.12 -14.60
CA VAL A 103 2.18 -9.30 -13.35
C VAL A 103 0.69 -9.46 -13.62
N ILE A 104 0.12 -8.67 -14.54
CA ILE A 104 -1.29 -8.78 -14.95
C ILE A 104 -1.55 -10.12 -15.63
N VAL A 105 -0.73 -10.51 -16.60
CA VAL A 105 -0.88 -11.78 -17.32
C VAL A 105 -0.74 -12.95 -16.34
N GLY A 106 0.29 -12.97 -15.51
CA GLY A 106 0.46 -14.00 -14.47
C GLY A 106 -0.69 -14.01 -13.46
N GLY A 107 -1.15 -12.82 -13.04
CA GLY A 107 -2.30 -12.65 -12.14
C GLY A 107 -3.60 -13.14 -12.75
N ILE A 108 -3.81 -12.95 -14.06
CA ILE A 108 -4.99 -13.48 -14.79
C ILE A 108 -4.94 -15.02 -14.79
N TYR A 109 -3.81 -15.63 -15.17
CA TYR A 109 -3.66 -17.08 -15.16
C TYR A 109 -3.89 -17.69 -13.76
N LEU A 110 -3.32 -17.07 -12.72
CA LEU A 110 -3.55 -17.49 -11.32
C LEU A 110 -5.01 -17.32 -10.88
N ALA A 111 -5.70 -16.31 -11.40
CA ALA A 111 -7.10 -16.05 -11.07
C ALA A 111 -8.08 -16.94 -11.82
N LEU A 112 -7.74 -17.39 -13.03
CA LEU A 112 -8.57 -18.27 -13.85
C LEU A 112 -8.74 -19.66 -13.21
N ASP A 113 -7.64 -20.28 -12.75
CA ASP A 113 -7.72 -21.58 -12.04
C ASP A 113 -6.74 -21.63 -10.86
N PRO A 114 -7.06 -21.00 -9.73
CA PRO A 114 -6.21 -21.07 -8.53
C PRO A 114 -6.16 -22.48 -7.94
N GLY A 115 -7.17 -23.30 -8.23
CA GLY A 115 -7.20 -24.71 -7.84
C GLY A 115 -6.14 -25.54 -8.53
N LEU A 116 -5.81 -25.24 -9.79
CA LEU A 116 -4.74 -25.90 -10.53
C LEU A 116 -3.39 -25.74 -9.82
N TYR A 117 -3.06 -24.50 -9.47
CA TYR A 117 -1.80 -24.16 -8.81
C TYR A 117 -1.73 -24.74 -7.39
N ALA A 118 -2.80 -24.62 -6.60
CA ALA A 118 -2.86 -25.21 -5.27
C ALA A 118 -2.72 -26.75 -5.31
N ARG A 119 -3.41 -27.41 -6.23
CA ARG A 119 -3.26 -28.86 -6.46
C ARG A 119 -1.87 -29.24 -6.96
N GLY A 120 -1.30 -28.42 -7.87
CA GLY A 120 0.06 -28.62 -8.37
C GLY A 120 1.08 -28.56 -7.23
N THR A 121 1.03 -27.50 -6.43
CA THR A 121 1.93 -27.32 -5.29
C THR A 121 1.75 -28.42 -4.24
N SER A 122 0.52 -28.85 -3.94
CA SER A 122 0.27 -29.92 -2.95
C SER A 122 0.86 -31.27 -3.36
N LYS A 123 1.02 -31.55 -4.68
CA LYS A 123 1.65 -32.77 -5.20
C LYS A 123 3.16 -32.83 -4.98
N LEU A 124 3.82 -31.72 -4.68
CA LEU A 124 5.25 -31.69 -4.33
C LEU A 124 5.51 -32.26 -2.93
N PHE A 125 4.47 -32.44 -2.13
CA PHE A 125 4.56 -33.00 -0.78
C PHE A 125 4.17 -34.48 -0.75
N PRO A 126 4.66 -35.24 0.24
CA PRO A 126 4.30 -36.65 0.39
C PRO A 126 2.77 -36.83 0.45
N LYS A 127 2.26 -37.91 -0.15
CA LYS A 127 0.80 -38.20 -0.26
C LYS A 127 0.06 -38.08 1.09
N LYS A 128 0.72 -38.47 2.19
CA LYS A 128 0.17 -38.37 3.55
C LYS A 128 -0.18 -36.94 3.97
N HIS A 129 0.56 -35.93 3.49
CA HIS A 129 0.41 -34.53 3.87
C HIS A 129 -0.20 -33.65 2.75
N SER A 130 -0.30 -34.19 1.52
CA SER A 130 -0.77 -33.45 0.34
C SER A 130 -2.16 -32.83 0.51
N GLY A 131 -3.10 -33.54 1.14
CA GLY A 131 -4.45 -33.03 1.40
C GLY A 131 -4.45 -31.82 2.34
N ARG A 132 -3.65 -31.92 3.40
CA ARG A 132 -3.50 -30.84 4.40
C ARG A 132 -2.84 -29.61 3.82
N VAL A 133 -1.76 -29.79 3.03
CA VAL A 133 -1.09 -28.69 2.33
C VAL A 133 -2.06 -27.98 1.38
N LEU A 134 -2.90 -28.74 0.67
CA LEU A 134 -3.90 -28.18 -0.22
C LEU A 134 -4.93 -27.32 0.54
N GLU A 135 -5.37 -27.76 1.72
CA GLU A 135 -6.30 -27.02 2.57
C GLU A 135 -5.66 -25.74 3.09
N ALA A 136 -4.43 -25.82 3.62
CA ALA A 136 -3.67 -24.67 4.10
C ALA A 136 -3.41 -23.64 3.00
N LEU A 137 -3.10 -24.06 1.76
CA LEU A 137 -2.94 -23.17 0.62
C LEU A 137 -4.25 -22.45 0.24
N ARG A 138 -5.39 -23.15 0.31
CA ARG A 138 -6.70 -22.56 0.04
C ARG A 138 -7.07 -21.54 1.11
N GLU A 139 -6.86 -21.87 2.38
CA GLU A 139 -7.11 -20.96 3.50
C GLU A 139 -6.23 -19.73 3.41
N SER A 140 -4.92 -19.90 3.17
CA SER A 140 -4.00 -18.76 2.97
C SER A 140 -4.43 -17.85 1.83
N GLY A 141 -4.92 -18.41 0.73
CA GLY A 141 -5.46 -17.63 -0.38
C GLY A 141 -6.73 -16.87 -0.02
N ALA A 142 -7.62 -17.47 0.77
CA ALA A 142 -8.84 -16.80 1.25
C ALA A 142 -8.52 -15.67 2.24
N VAL A 143 -7.57 -15.90 3.13
CA VAL A 143 -7.08 -14.88 4.09
C VAL A 143 -6.40 -13.73 3.37
N LEU A 144 -5.51 -14.02 2.41
CA LEU A 144 -4.86 -12.99 1.60
C LEU A 144 -5.87 -12.12 0.85
N ARG A 145 -6.91 -12.72 0.26
CA ARG A 145 -7.98 -11.97 -0.43
C ARG A 145 -8.68 -11.00 0.54
N ARG A 146 -9.04 -11.48 1.73
CA ARG A 146 -9.68 -10.64 2.77
C ARG A 146 -8.75 -9.51 3.20
N TYR A 147 -7.47 -9.80 3.42
CA TYR A 147 -6.46 -8.81 3.76
C TYR A 147 -6.33 -7.72 2.68
N LEU A 148 -6.18 -8.10 1.41
CA LEU A 148 -6.04 -7.15 0.31
C LEU A 148 -7.30 -6.29 0.12
N ALA A 149 -8.50 -6.87 0.24
CA ALA A 149 -9.75 -6.11 0.18
C ALA A 149 -9.83 -5.08 1.32
N ALA A 150 -9.49 -5.51 2.52
CA ALA A 150 -9.41 -4.67 3.71
C ALA A 150 -8.40 -3.52 3.53
N GLN A 151 -7.22 -3.84 2.98
CA GLN A 151 -6.17 -2.85 2.72
C GLN A 151 -6.62 -1.79 1.70
N LEU A 152 -7.31 -2.20 0.62
CA LEU A 152 -7.85 -1.26 -0.35
C LEU A 152 -8.89 -0.30 0.27
N ILE A 153 -9.73 -0.79 1.16
CA ILE A 153 -10.69 0.05 1.90
C ILE A 153 -9.93 1.07 2.76
N THR A 154 -8.93 0.62 3.52
CA THR A 154 -8.11 1.50 4.37
C THR A 154 -7.36 2.55 3.54
N MET A 155 -6.71 2.15 2.45
CA MET A 155 -6.02 3.05 1.52
C MET A 155 -6.96 4.14 0.98
N THR A 156 -8.15 3.73 0.52
CA THR A 156 -9.15 4.67 -0.01
C THR A 156 -9.63 5.63 1.07
N ALA A 157 -9.91 5.13 2.26
CA ALA A 157 -10.38 5.96 3.38
C ALA A 157 -9.31 6.97 3.82
N VAL A 158 -8.07 6.52 4.05
CA VAL A 158 -6.95 7.39 4.45
C VAL A 158 -6.64 8.43 3.38
N GLY A 159 -6.55 8.00 2.11
CA GLY A 159 -6.32 8.93 1.01
C GLY A 159 -7.41 9.98 0.87
N SER A 160 -8.67 9.60 1.07
CA SER A 160 -9.80 10.53 1.05
C SER A 160 -9.77 11.50 2.24
N LEU A 161 -9.44 11.00 3.44
CA LEU A 161 -9.30 11.85 4.63
C LEU A 161 -8.20 12.89 4.45
N VAL A 162 -7.03 12.48 3.96
CA VAL A 162 -5.91 13.38 3.68
C VAL A 162 -6.30 14.39 2.59
N TYR A 163 -6.89 13.93 1.48
CA TYR A 163 -7.36 14.82 0.41
C TYR A 163 -8.31 15.89 0.93
N ILE A 164 -9.37 15.50 1.65
CA ILE A 164 -10.36 16.41 2.19
C ILE A 164 -9.72 17.35 3.24
N GLY A 165 -8.89 16.81 4.12
CA GLY A 165 -8.20 17.62 5.13
C GLY A 165 -7.28 18.68 4.52
N MET A 166 -6.49 18.30 3.49
CA MET A 166 -5.60 19.22 2.78
C MET A 166 -6.38 20.30 2.00
N MET A 167 -7.55 19.94 1.45
CA MET A 167 -8.44 20.93 0.84
C MET A 167 -8.99 21.93 1.85
N ILE A 168 -9.39 21.49 3.05
CA ILE A 168 -9.93 22.37 4.10
C ILE A 168 -8.86 23.37 4.57
N VAL A 169 -7.60 22.93 4.64
CA VAL A 169 -6.47 23.77 5.07
C VAL A 169 -5.90 24.61 3.91
N ASP A 170 -6.48 24.46 2.71
CA ASP A 170 -6.04 25.16 1.50
C ASP A 170 -4.54 24.91 1.17
N ILE A 171 -4.16 23.61 1.19
CA ILE A 171 -2.81 23.17 0.80
C ILE A 171 -2.81 22.80 -0.68
N PRO A 172 -1.83 23.34 -1.45
CA PRO A 172 -1.73 23.04 -2.88
C PRO A 172 -1.54 21.55 -3.15
N SER A 173 -2.05 21.08 -4.29
CA SER A 173 -1.91 19.69 -4.74
C SER A 173 -2.54 18.65 -3.79
N ALA A 174 -3.61 19.02 -3.08
CA ALA A 174 -4.32 18.15 -2.13
C ALA A 174 -4.68 16.78 -2.72
N GLY A 175 -5.10 16.72 -4.00
CA GLY A 175 -5.43 15.46 -4.70
C GLY A 175 -4.23 14.54 -4.86
N ALA A 176 -3.07 15.08 -5.24
CA ALA A 176 -1.84 14.33 -5.36
C ALA A 176 -1.36 13.83 -3.98
N LEU A 177 -1.46 14.68 -2.93
CA LEU A 177 -1.10 14.31 -1.55
C LEU A 177 -2.00 13.20 -1.00
N GLY A 178 -3.30 13.28 -1.23
CA GLY A 178 -4.26 12.23 -0.87
C GLY A 178 -3.96 10.91 -1.58
N LEU A 179 -3.65 10.95 -2.87
CA LEU A 179 -3.30 9.75 -3.64
C LEU A 179 -1.96 9.15 -3.19
N ILE A 180 -0.94 9.97 -2.92
CA ILE A 180 0.34 9.49 -2.37
C ILE A 180 0.10 8.82 -1.02
N SER A 181 -0.69 9.44 -0.14
CA SER A 181 -1.04 8.87 1.17
C SER A 181 -1.79 7.55 1.04
N ALA A 182 -2.74 7.44 0.09
CA ALA A 182 -3.42 6.19 -0.21
C ALA A 182 -2.44 5.10 -0.64
N LEU A 183 -1.58 5.39 -1.63
CA LEU A 183 -0.64 4.41 -2.19
C LEU A 183 0.42 3.97 -1.17
N THR A 184 1.02 4.91 -0.45
CA THR A 184 2.03 4.60 0.57
C THR A 184 1.44 3.83 1.74
N ASN A 185 0.16 4.05 2.06
CA ASN A 185 -0.54 3.33 3.12
C ASN A 185 -0.69 1.82 2.83
N PHE A 186 -0.40 1.37 1.60
CA PHE A 186 -0.25 -0.07 1.30
C PHE A 186 0.86 -0.73 2.12
N ILE A 187 1.88 0.03 2.52
CA ILE A 187 2.98 -0.42 3.37
C ILE A 187 2.62 -0.12 4.83
N PRO A 188 2.21 -1.13 5.62
CA PRO A 188 1.82 -0.89 7.01
C PRO A 188 2.97 -0.31 7.83
N LEU A 189 2.65 0.49 8.82
CA LEU A 189 3.57 1.16 9.76
C LEU A 189 4.43 2.27 9.16
N ILE A 190 5.04 2.04 8.00
CA ILE A 190 5.98 2.99 7.37
C ILE A 190 5.26 3.91 6.39
N GLY A 191 4.23 3.40 5.72
CA GLY A 191 3.50 4.11 4.67
C GLY A 191 2.95 5.47 5.07
N PRO A 192 2.28 5.60 6.22
CA PRO A 192 1.77 6.89 6.70
C PRO A 192 2.85 7.95 6.85
N PHE A 193 4.04 7.58 7.34
CA PHE A 193 5.16 8.51 7.48
C PHE A 193 5.69 8.94 6.11
N ILE A 194 5.87 8.01 5.18
CA ILE A 194 6.30 8.31 3.81
C ILE A 194 5.29 9.25 3.14
N GLY A 195 3.98 8.99 3.28
CA GLY A 195 2.92 9.80 2.70
C GLY A 195 2.82 11.20 3.31
N ALA A 196 3.20 11.37 4.59
CA ALA A 196 3.13 12.65 5.27
C ALA A 196 4.27 13.61 4.86
N VAL A 197 5.45 13.09 4.53
CA VAL A 197 6.63 13.90 4.19
C VAL A 197 6.33 14.94 3.09
N PRO A 198 5.81 14.56 1.90
CA PRO A 198 5.54 15.53 0.85
C PRO A 198 4.49 16.56 1.26
N GLY A 199 3.46 16.17 2.00
CA GLY A 199 2.41 17.09 2.44
C GLY A 199 2.91 18.13 3.43
N ILE A 200 3.74 17.75 4.38
CA ILE A 200 4.35 18.65 5.34
C ILE A 200 5.32 19.62 4.64
N LEU A 201 6.13 19.13 3.69
CA LEU A 201 7.06 19.96 2.95
C LEU A 201 6.33 21.01 2.10
N ILE A 202 5.25 20.62 1.42
CA ILE A 202 4.45 21.56 0.61
C ILE A 202 3.75 22.58 1.48
N ALA A 203 3.18 22.17 2.62
CA ALA A 203 2.59 23.08 3.57
C ALA A 203 3.61 24.12 4.07
N PHE A 204 4.85 23.68 4.36
CA PHE A 204 5.94 24.58 4.75
C PHE A 204 6.29 25.61 3.67
N ALA A 205 6.37 25.19 2.42
CA ALA A 205 6.72 26.06 1.29
C ALA A 205 5.61 27.04 0.94
N ASP A 206 4.35 26.67 1.17
CA ASP A 206 3.19 27.55 0.93
C ASP A 206 3.06 28.60 2.03
N ASP A 207 3.00 28.17 3.28
CA ASP A 207 3.01 29.01 4.48
C ASP A 207 3.53 28.19 5.68
N PRO A 208 4.61 28.64 6.37
CA PRO A 208 5.11 27.96 7.56
C PRO A 208 4.08 27.67 8.65
N HIS A 209 3.05 28.52 8.79
CA HIS A 209 1.96 28.27 9.74
C HIS A 209 1.07 27.08 9.34
N LYS A 210 0.98 26.76 8.06
CA LYS A 210 0.19 25.63 7.57
C LYS A 210 0.78 24.27 7.93
N ILE A 211 2.07 24.19 8.35
CA ILE A 211 2.70 22.93 8.81
C ILE A 211 1.88 22.31 9.94
N ILE A 212 1.47 23.10 10.91
CA ILE A 212 0.72 22.62 12.08
C ILE A 212 -0.60 22.00 11.63
N TRP A 213 -1.29 22.64 10.70
CA TRP A 213 -2.55 22.16 10.16
C TRP A 213 -2.37 20.91 9.30
N ALA A 214 -1.34 20.86 8.45
CA ALA A 214 -1.00 19.67 7.68
C ALA A 214 -0.65 18.48 8.59
N ALA A 215 0.17 18.71 9.61
CA ALA A 215 0.51 17.68 10.59
C ALA A 215 -0.74 17.20 11.34
N LEU A 216 -1.65 18.10 11.69
CA LEU A 216 -2.92 17.74 12.33
C LEU A 216 -3.80 16.88 11.41
N VAL A 217 -3.89 17.20 10.11
CA VAL A 217 -4.62 16.39 9.12
C VAL A 217 -4.08 14.97 9.08
N TYR A 218 -2.75 14.79 8.97
CA TYR A 218 -2.13 13.47 8.98
C TYR A 218 -2.35 12.74 10.31
N LEU A 219 -2.23 13.45 11.43
CA LEU A 219 -2.43 12.86 12.75
C LEU A 219 -3.89 12.40 12.93
N VAL A 220 -4.87 13.20 12.50
CA VAL A 220 -6.29 12.82 12.55
C VAL A 220 -6.56 11.62 11.64
N ALA A 221 -6.03 11.63 10.40
CA ALA A 221 -6.15 10.50 9.49
C ALA A 221 -5.56 9.22 10.11
N GLN A 222 -4.39 9.31 10.74
CA GLN A 222 -3.74 8.19 11.43
C GLN A 222 -4.53 7.69 12.64
N GLN A 223 -5.14 8.61 13.43
CA GLN A 223 -5.98 8.24 14.55
C GLN A 223 -7.27 7.53 14.10
N ILE A 224 -7.88 8.01 13.02
CA ILE A 224 -9.05 7.33 12.43
C ILE A 224 -8.66 5.97 11.88
N GLU A 225 -7.51 5.87 11.19
CA GLU A 225 -6.99 4.60 10.70
C GLU A 225 -6.78 3.60 11.85
N GLY A 226 -6.01 3.98 12.87
CA GLY A 226 -5.65 3.07 13.97
C GLY A 226 -6.82 2.69 14.87
N ASN A 227 -7.69 3.64 15.19
CA ASN A 227 -8.75 3.44 16.20
C ASN A 227 -10.10 3.03 15.60
N VAL A 228 -10.34 3.32 14.32
CA VAL A 228 -11.64 3.03 13.67
C VAL A 228 -11.48 2.02 12.54
N LEU A 229 -10.63 2.31 11.54
CA LEU A 229 -10.51 1.47 10.36
C LEU A 229 -9.85 0.13 10.68
N THR A 230 -8.74 0.15 11.41
CA THR A 230 -8.00 -1.05 11.77
C THR A 230 -8.85 -2.07 12.54
N PRO A 231 -9.61 -1.73 13.61
CA PRO A 231 -10.47 -2.69 14.28
C PRO A 231 -11.61 -3.24 13.40
N ILE A 232 -12.19 -2.40 12.53
CA ILE A 232 -13.26 -2.83 11.62
C ILE A 232 -12.73 -3.83 10.60
N VAL A 233 -11.56 -3.55 10.05
CA VAL A 233 -10.91 -4.32 8.99
C VAL A 233 -10.30 -5.61 9.55
N GLN A 234 -9.64 -5.55 10.71
CA GLN A 234 -8.98 -6.71 11.34
C GLN A 234 -9.95 -7.76 11.85
N ARG A 235 -11.22 -7.45 12.12
CA ARG A 235 -12.23 -8.46 12.47
C ARG A 235 -12.38 -9.55 11.41
N HIS A 236 -11.95 -9.29 10.17
CA HIS A 236 -12.07 -10.18 9.02
C HIS A 236 -10.71 -10.65 8.48
N ALA A 237 -9.60 -10.21 9.07
CA ALA A 237 -8.24 -10.56 8.67
C ALA A 237 -7.48 -11.23 9.83
N VAL A 238 -6.40 -11.95 9.50
CA VAL A 238 -5.50 -12.52 10.52
C VAL A 238 -4.77 -11.41 11.24
N ALA A 239 -4.85 -11.40 12.56
CA ALA A 239 -4.07 -10.49 13.39
C ALA A 239 -2.60 -10.93 13.39
N ILE A 240 -1.77 -10.31 12.54
CA ILE A 240 -0.33 -10.54 12.54
C ILE A 240 0.29 -9.67 13.63
N PRO A 241 1.10 -10.24 14.54
CA PRO A 241 1.81 -9.44 15.54
C PRO A 241 2.69 -8.37 14.87
N PRO A 242 2.65 -7.10 15.33
CA PRO A 242 3.42 -6.02 14.71
C PRO A 242 4.92 -6.31 14.60
N ALA A 243 5.50 -7.02 15.58
CA ALA A 243 6.90 -7.42 15.53
C ALA A 243 7.22 -8.29 14.31
N VAL A 244 6.37 -9.28 14.00
CA VAL A 244 6.55 -10.15 12.82
C VAL A 244 6.54 -9.33 11.54
N LEU A 245 5.65 -8.34 11.44
CA LEU A 245 5.55 -7.48 10.29
C LEU A 245 6.78 -6.57 10.14
N ILE A 246 7.30 -6.00 11.24
CA ILE A 246 8.52 -5.18 11.24
C ILE A 246 9.73 -6.00 10.78
N PHE A 247 9.92 -7.20 11.32
CA PHE A 247 10.99 -8.09 10.88
C PHE A 247 10.84 -8.50 9.41
N ALA A 248 9.62 -8.79 8.97
CA ALA A 248 9.35 -9.11 7.58
C ALA A 248 9.67 -7.93 6.64
N LEU A 249 9.28 -6.70 7.00
CA LEU A 249 9.62 -5.48 6.26
C LEU A 249 11.14 -5.30 6.16
N GLY A 250 11.87 -5.48 7.27
CA GLY A 250 13.34 -5.41 7.28
C GLY A 250 13.98 -6.48 6.41
N ALA A 251 13.61 -7.74 6.59
CA ALA A 251 14.16 -8.86 5.83
C ALA A 251 13.84 -8.76 4.33
N MET A 252 12.59 -8.50 3.98
CA MET A 252 12.19 -8.36 2.57
C MET A 252 12.79 -7.12 1.92
N GLY A 253 12.94 -6.03 2.70
CA GLY A 253 13.59 -4.81 2.23
C GLY A 253 15.07 -5.01 1.91
N THR A 254 15.80 -5.76 2.74
CA THR A 254 17.23 -6.06 2.50
C THR A 254 17.44 -7.04 1.35
N LEU A 255 16.55 -8.03 1.19
CA LEU A 255 16.67 -9.06 0.15
C LEU A 255 16.20 -8.59 -1.23
N PHE A 256 15.11 -7.83 -1.29
CA PHE A 256 14.41 -7.49 -2.54
C PHE A 256 14.20 -5.98 -2.73
N GLY A 257 14.78 -5.16 -1.87
CA GLY A 257 14.67 -3.70 -1.95
C GLY A 257 13.23 -3.21 -1.79
N THR A 258 12.88 -2.14 -2.53
CA THR A 258 11.56 -1.50 -2.45
C THR A 258 10.40 -2.45 -2.76
N ILE A 259 10.57 -3.35 -3.74
CA ILE A 259 9.54 -4.35 -4.09
C ILE A 259 9.32 -5.30 -2.90
N GLY A 260 10.40 -5.68 -2.20
CA GLY A 260 10.33 -6.49 -1.00
C GLY A 260 9.52 -5.82 0.12
N ILE A 261 9.75 -4.53 0.36
CA ILE A 261 9.00 -3.75 1.36
C ILE A 261 7.51 -3.72 1.01
N VAL A 262 7.17 -3.45 -0.25
CA VAL A 262 5.75 -3.41 -0.70
C VAL A 262 5.07 -4.76 -0.54
N LEU A 263 5.75 -5.86 -0.88
CA LEU A 263 5.21 -7.21 -0.81
C LEU A 263 5.32 -7.87 0.58
N ALA A 264 6.05 -7.26 1.52
CA ALA A 264 6.31 -7.85 2.84
C ALA A 264 5.02 -8.23 3.57
N ALA A 265 4.05 -7.34 3.66
CA ALA A 265 2.81 -7.61 4.37
C ALA A 265 1.97 -8.72 3.71
N PRO A 266 1.65 -8.71 2.40
CA PRO A 266 0.96 -9.80 1.74
C PRO A 266 1.66 -11.16 1.89
N ILE A 267 2.99 -11.20 1.75
CA ILE A 267 3.77 -12.43 1.91
C ILE A 267 3.71 -12.91 3.36
N THR A 268 3.85 -11.99 4.32
CA THR A 268 3.75 -12.34 5.75
C THR A 268 2.39 -12.93 6.10
N VAL A 269 1.29 -12.38 5.56
CA VAL A 269 -0.07 -12.93 5.74
C VAL A 269 -0.12 -14.39 5.28
N VAL A 270 0.41 -14.69 4.09
CA VAL A 270 0.40 -16.05 3.54
C VAL A 270 1.27 -16.98 4.38
N VAL A 271 2.51 -16.59 4.66
CA VAL A 271 3.46 -17.42 5.42
C VAL A 271 2.94 -17.66 6.85
N TYR A 272 2.44 -16.62 7.52
CA TYR A 272 1.89 -16.72 8.86
C TYR A 272 0.70 -17.68 8.92
N THR A 273 -0.23 -17.59 7.96
CA THR A 273 -1.37 -18.49 7.87
C THR A 273 -0.94 -19.93 7.60
N LEU A 274 -0.02 -20.14 6.66
CA LEU A 274 0.52 -21.47 6.36
C LEU A 274 1.19 -22.10 7.58
N VAL A 275 2.02 -21.35 8.30
CA VAL A 275 2.68 -21.84 9.51
C VAL A 275 1.66 -22.14 10.61
N ALA A 276 0.69 -21.26 10.83
CA ALA A 276 -0.36 -21.48 11.82
C ALA A 276 -1.17 -22.74 11.52
N ASP A 277 -1.57 -22.98 10.27
CA ASP A 277 -2.37 -24.14 9.90
C ASP A 277 -1.58 -25.44 9.87
N LEU A 278 -0.34 -25.43 9.40
CA LEU A 278 0.47 -26.64 9.28
C LEU A 278 1.14 -27.05 10.58
N TRP A 279 1.50 -26.10 11.44
CA TRP A 279 2.26 -26.34 12.66
C TRP A 279 1.40 -26.31 13.93
N SER A 280 0.60 -25.26 14.11
CA SER A 280 -0.10 -25.02 15.38
C SER A 280 -1.18 -26.09 15.66
N ARG A 281 -1.88 -26.56 14.64
CA ARG A 281 -2.91 -27.61 14.78
C ARG A 281 -2.35 -29.00 15.03
N GLU A 282 -1.06 -29.24 14.80
CA GLU A 282 -0.43 -30.54 15.06
C GLU A 282 0.20 -30.64 16.46
N THR A 283 0.67 -29.51 16.99
CA THR A 283 1.50 -29.50 18.21
C THR A 283 0.70 -29.12 19.46
N LEU A 284 -0.42 -28.41 19.29
CA LEU A 284 -1.21 -27.85 20.40
C LEU A 284 -2.67 -28.33 20.43
N GLY A 285 -3.13 -29.09 19.46
CA GLY A 285 -4.44 -29.75 19.41
C GLY A 285 -4.36 -31.13 19.90
#